data_0a16e88c148e695ce9b8ec38c3032b5c
#
_entry.id   0a16e88c148e695ce9b8ec38c3032b5c
#
_cell.length_a   1.000
_cell.length_b   1.000
_cell.length_c   1.000
_cell.angle_alpha   90.00
_cell.angle_beta   90.00
_cell.angle_gamma   90.00
#
_symmetry.space_group_name_H-M   'P 1'
#
loop_
_entity.id
_entity.type
_entity.pdbx_description
1 polymer ?
#
loop_
_entity_poly.entity_id
_entity_poly.type
_entity_poly.pdbx_seq_one_letter_code
_entity_poly.pdbx_strand_id
1 'polypeptide(L)'
;MSERIFSLASLTVLELSPPEMVEVAARAGYSHLGLRLVPATPEEHHFPLVADTGLRRQTRDRLRDTGVRVLDVEILRLKPQTRISDFEAVLAVGAEFAASELLVAGNDPDEARMTDNFAALCDLAAQYG
;
A
#
# COMPACT_ATOMS: atom_id res chain seq x y z
N MET A 1 9.39 -22.74 -13.90
CA MET A 1 9.96 -22.01 -12.74
C MET A 1 9.28 -20.66 -12.62
N SER A 2 8.84 -20.31 -11.41
CA SER A 2 8.31 -18.97 -11.18
C SER A 2 9.47 -17.96 -11.19
N GLU A 3 9.29 -16.87 -11.90
CA GLU A 3 10.25 -15.76 -11.91
C GLU A 3 10.26 -15.09 -10.53
N ARG A 4 11.44 -14.78 -10.01
CA ARG A 4 11.58 -14.10 -8.73
C ARG A 4 11.23 -12.63 -8.88
N ILE A 5 10.32 -12.15 -8.03
CA ILE A 5 9.93 -10.74 -8.00
C ILE A 5 10.81 -9.99 -6.99
N PHE A 6 11.34 -8.84 -7.42
CA PHE A 6 12.00 -7.88 -6.54
C PHE A 6 11.16 -6.60 -6.52
N SER A 7 10.73 -6.21 -5.34
CA SER A 7 9.88 -5.03 -5.14
C SER A 7 10.60 -3.97 -4.33
N LEU A 8 10.53 -2.72 -4.77
CA LEU A 8 11.07 -1.59 -4.02
C LEU A 8 10.09 -1.19 -2.92
N ALA A 9 10.52 -1.27 -1.67
CA ALA A 9 9.69 -0.87 -0.54
C ALA A 9 9.69 0.65 -0.35
N SER A 10 8.53 1.23 -0.04
CA SER A 10 8.40 2.67 0.23
C SER A 10 9.34 3.16 1.32
N LEU A 11 9.56 2.34 2.36
CA LEU A 11 10.44 2.71 3.47
C LEU A 11 11.87 3.03 3.02
N THR A 12 12.32 2.44 1.91
CA THR A 12 13.67 2.68 1.37
C THR A 12 13.82 4.08 0.80
N VAL A 13 12.74 4.69 0.31
CA VAL A 13 12.73 5.95 -0.47
C VAL A 13 11.57 6.87 -0.04
N LEU A 14 11.34 7.01 1.25
CA LEU A 14 10.23 7.83 1.78
C LEU A 14 10.26 9.29 1.35
N GLU A 15 11.42 9.81 1.01
CA GLU A 15 11.61 11.18 0.52
C GLU A 15 11.09 11.41 -0.90
N LEU A 16 10.92 10.34 -1.67
CA LEU A 16 10.43 10.44 -3.05
C LEU A 16 8.90 10.48 -3.08
N SER A 17 8.36 11.34 -3.95
CA SER A 17 6.93 11.27 -4.27
C SER A 17 6.61 9.94 -4.98
N PRO A 18 5.37 9.45 -4.92
CA PRO A 18 5.01 8.22 -5.60
C PRO A 18 5.36 8.19 -7.10
N PRO A 19 5.11 9.24 -7.91
CA PRO A 19 5.56 9.23 -9.31
C PRO A 19 7.07 9.12 -9.47
N GLU A 20 7.84 9.83 -8.64
CA GLU A 20 9.31 9.75 -8.65
C GLU A 20 9.80 8.36 -8.26
N MET A 21 9.16 7.76 -7.26
CA MET A 21 9.47 6.40 -6.83
C MET A 21 9.29 5.39 -7.96
N VAL A 22 8.23 5.52 -8.74
CA VAL A 22 8.00 4.66 -9.92
C VAL A 22 9.15 4.78 -10.92
N GLU A 23 9.57 6.00 -11.22
CA GLU A 23 10.67 6.24 -12.16
C GLU A 23 12.00 5.67 -11.65
N VAL A 24 12.29 5.86 -10.37
CA VAL A 24 13.51 5.33 -9.74
C VAL A 24 13.49 3.80 -9.74
N ALA A 25 12.35 3.19 -9.41
CA ALA A 25 12.19 1.73 -9.44
C ALA A 25 12.46 1.19 -10.86
N ALA A 26 11.90 1.82 -11.87
CA ALA A 26 12.10 1.42 -13.27
C ALA A 26 13.57 1.51 -13.67
N ARG A 27 14.23 2.61 -13.35
CA ARG A 27 15.65 2.81 -13.69
C ARG A 27 16.58 1.85 -12.95
N ALA A 28 16.22 1.48 -11.72
CA ALA A 28 16.99 0.53 -10.92
C ALA A 28 16.73 -0.94 -11.30
N GLY A 29 15.78 -1.21 -12.19
CA GLY A 29 15.48 -2.56 -12.64
C GLY A 29 14.45 -3.32 -11.80
N TYR A 30 13.73 -2.64 -10.90
CA TYR A 30 12.63 -3.27 -10.18
C TYR A 30 11.42 -3.44 -11.09
N SER A 31 10.80 -4.61 -11.03
CA SER A 31 9.54 -4.87 -11.74
C SER A 31 8.31 -4.44 -10.92
N HIS A 32 8.49 -4.32 -9.62
CA HIS A 32 7.41 -4.01 -8.67
C HIS A 32 7.85 -2.99 -7.63
N LEU A 33 6.88 -2.38 -6.97
CA LEU A 33 7.09 -1.53 -5.80
C LEU A 33 5.92 -1.66 -4.84
N GLY A 34 6.13 -1.20 -3.61
CA GLY A 34 5.08 -1.06 -2.60
C GLY A 34 4.73 0.42 -2.42
N LEU A 35 3.45 0.75 -2.38
CA LEU A 35 2.99 2.12 -2.16
C LEU A 35 2.54 2.33 -0.73
N ARG A 36 3.06 3.37 -0.08
CA ARG A 36 2.63 3.76 1.25
C ARG A 36 1.40 4.65 1.16
N LEU A 37 0.23 4.08 1.43
CA LEU A 37 -1.05 4.79 1.42
C LEU A 37 -1.38 5.37 2.79
N VAL A 38 -0.85 4.77 3.86
CA VAL A 38 -1.02 5.21 5.25
C VAL A 38 0.36 5.32 5.88
N PRO A 39 0.71 6.47 6.50
CA PRO A 39 2.00 6.60 7.15
C PRO A 39 2.12 5.64 8.35
N ALA A 40 3.33 5.18 8.62
CA ALA A 40 3.59 4.25 9.73
C ALA A 40 3.37 4.92 11.09
N THR A 41 3.66 6.22 11.17
CA THR A 41 3.43 7.06 12.36
C THR A 41 2.88 8.42 11.92
N PRO A 42 2.21 9.17 12.82
CA PRO A 42 1.71 10.51 12.49
C PRO A 42 2.80 11.51 12.07
N GLU A 43 4.03 11.29 12.52
CA GLU A 43 5.18 12.18 12.26
C GLU A 43 5.91 11.84 10.96
N GLU A 44 5.61 10.70 10.34
CA GLU A 44 6.28 10.27 9.12
C GLU A 44 5.93 11.21 7.96
N HIS A 45 6.97 11.58 7.19
CA HIS A 45 6.75 12.29 5.93
C HIS A 45 5.89 11.43 4.99
N HIS A 46 4.81 12.01 4.46
CA HIS A 46 3.80 11.26 3.75
C HIS A 46 3.23 12.04 2.56
N PHE A 47 3.07 11.35 1.45
CA PHE A 47 2.37 11.84 0.26
C PHE A 47 0.95 11.29 0.26
N PRO A 48 -0.10 12.12 0.29
CA PRO A 48 -1.47 11.68 0.54
C PRO A 48 -2.15 11.09 -0.70
N LEU A 49 -1.69 9.93 -1.15
CA LEU A 49 -2.23 9.26 -2.35
C LEU A 49 -3.73 8.98 -2.27
N VAL A 50 -4.24 8.64 -1.07
CA VAL A 50 -5.67 8.34 -0.90
C VAL A 50 -6.53 9.57 -1.14
N ALA A 51 -6.09 10.73 -0.63
CA ALA A 51 -6.85 11.98 -0.72
C ALA A 51 -6.60 12.75 -2.02
N ASP A 52 -5.40 12.66 -2.58
CA ASP A 52 -4.98 13.46 -3.73
C ASP A 52 -5.19 12.71 -5.05
N THR A 53 -6.28 13.01 -5.73
CA THR A 53 -6.63 12.39 -7.01
C THR A 53 -5.65 12.74 -8.13
N GLY A 54 -5.08 13.95 -8.11
CA GLY A 54 -4.08 14.37 -9.08
C GLY A 54 -2.79 13.57 -8.93
N LEU A 55 -2.34 13.38 -7.70
CA LEU A 55 -1.17 12.57 -7.39
C LEU A 55 -1.37 11.10 -7.79
N ARG A 56 -2.57 10.54 -7.53
CA ARG A 56 -2.91 9.19 -7.98
C ARG A 56 -2.83 9.05 -9.50
N ARG A 57 -3.39 10.02 -10.23
CA ARG A 57 -3.35 9.99 -11.70
C ARG A 57 -1.92 10.03 -12.22
N GLN A 58 -1.09 10.93 -11.70
CA GLN A 58 0.33 11.01 -12.06
C GLN A 58 1.06 9.70 -11.79
N THR A 59 0.79 9.08 -10.65
CA THR A 59 1.41 7.80 -10.29
C THR A 59 0.98 6.69 -11.26
N ARG A 60 -0.31 6.60 -11.58
CA ARG A 60 -0.81 5.62 -12.56
C ARG A 60 -0.18 5.82 -13.93
N ASP A 61 -0.04 7.07 -14.36
CA ASP A 61 0.59 7.37 -15.67
C ASP A 61 2.04 6.88 -15.70
N ARG A 62 2.81 7.08 -14.63
CA ARG A 62 4.18 6.58 -14.53
C ARG A 62 4.24 5.05 -14.51
N LEU A 63 3.33 4.40 -13.79
CA LEU A 63 3.24 2.93 -13.78
C LEU A 63 2.97 2.39 -15.18
N ARG A 64 2.00 2.98 -15.88
CA ARG A 64 1.67 2.59 -17.25
C ARG A 64 2.88 2.77 -18.18
N ASP A 65 3.54 3.92 -18.10
CA ASP A 65 4.63 4.29 -19.03
C ASP A 65 5.91 3.47 -18.77
N THR A 66 6.14 3.03 -17.54
CA THR A 66 7.33 2.25 -17.15
C THR A 66 7.11 0.74 -17.15
N GLY A 67 5.86 0.29 -17.04
CA GLY A 67 5.55 -1.12 -16.84
C GLY A 67 5.78 -1.64 -15.44
N VAL A 68 6.23 -0.80 -14.50
CA VAL A 68 6.35 -1.17 -13.07
C VAL A 68 4.96 -1.42 -12.49
N ARG A 69 4.83 -2.46 -11.66
CA ARG A 69 3.57 -2.86 -11.05
C ARG A 69 3.60 -2.65 -9.55
N VAL A 70 2.44 -2.42 -8.96
CA VAL A 70 2.30 -2.33 -7.51
C VAL A 70 2.12 -3.73 -6.94
N LEU A 71 3.06 -4.17 -6.10
CA LEU A 71 2.95 -5.45 -5.40
C LEU A 71 2.03 -5.31 -4.19
N ASP A 72 2.33 -4.34 -3.34
CA ASP A 72 1.61 -4.14 -2.09
C ASP A 72 1.29 -2.68 -1.84
N VAL A 73 0.28 -2.48 -1.01
CA VAL A 73 -0.01 -1.19 -0.37
C VAL A 73 0.18 -1.34 1.13
N GLU A 74 0.63 -0.27 1.78
CA GLU A 74 1.00 -0.27 3.19
C GLU A 74 0.66 1.06 3.87
N ILE A 75 0.55 1.14 5.15
CA ILE A 75 0.59 0.10 6.15
C ILE A 75 -0.66 0.24 7.03
N LEU A 76 -1.43 -0.82 7.18
CA LEU A 76 -2.59 -0.83 8.06
C LEU A 76 -2.20 -1.44 9.41
N ARG A 77 -2.56 -0.74 10.49
CA ARG A 77 -2.28 -1.20 11.86
C ARG A 77 -3.57 -1.60 12.55
N LEU A 78 -3.59 -2.82 13.06
CA LEU A 78 -4.70 -3.30 13.89
C LEU A 78 -4.40 -2.93 15.34
N LYS A 79 -5.06 -1.88 15.82
CA LYS A 79 -4.96 -1.36 17.19
C LYS A 79 -6.24 -1.67 17.96
N PRO A 80 -6.26 -1.50 19.31
CA PRO A 80 -7.48 -1.73 20.09
C PRO A 80 -8.71 -0.96 19.60
N GLN A 81 -8.52 0.26 19.08
CA GLN A 81 -9.61 1.12 18.60
C GLN A 81 -9.93 0.96 17.12
N THR A 82 -9.25 0.06 16.43
CA THR A 82 -9.42 -0.10 14.97
C THR A 82 -10.85 -0.44 14.60
N ARG A 83 -11.35 0.26 13.60
CA ARG A 83 -12.63 -0.03 12.95
C ARG A 83 -12.31 -0.40 11.50
N ILE A 84 -12.63 -1.63 11.13
CA ILE A 84 -12.25 -2.17 9.82
C ILE A 84 -12.84 -1.36 8.67
N SER A 85 -14.04 -0.84 8.83
CA SER A 85 -14.68 0.03 7.83
C SER A 85 -13.88 1.30 7.50
N ASP A 86 -13.03 1.77 8.41
CA ASP A 86 -12.19 2.94 8.18
C ASP A 86 -11.11 2.69 7.10
N PHE A 87 -10.86 1.44 6.76
CA PHE A 87 -9.86 1.05 5.75
C PHE A 87 -10.43 0.96 4.32
N GLU A 88 -11.73 1.16 4.13
CA GLU A 88 -12.34 1.01 2.81
C GLU A 88 -11.72 1.93 1.76
N ALA A 89 -11.42 3.18 2.10
CA ALA A 89 -10.80 4.12 1.17
C ALA A 89 -9.41 3.65 0.73
N VAL A 90 -8.64 3.09 1.66
CA VAL A 90 -7.30 2.54 1.36
C VAL A 90 -7.40 1.33 0.45
N LEU A 91 -8.35 0.43 0.71
CA LEU A 91 -8.57 -0.75 -0.11
C LEU A 91 -9.02 -0.39 -1.52
N ALA A 92 -9.91 0.60 -1.64
CA ALA A 92 -10.36 1.10 -2.94
C ALA A 92 -9.20 1.65 -3.77
N VAL A 93 -8.30 2.42 -3.16
CA VAL A 93 -7.11 2.96 -3.83
C VAL A 93 -6.12 1.84 -4.17
N GLY A 94 -5.93 0.87 -3.27
CA GLY A 94 -5.13 -0.32 -3.56
C GLY A 94 -5.63 -1.08 -4.79
N ALA A 95 -6.94 -1.26 -4.90
CA ALA A 95 -7.57 -1.88 -6.07
C ALA A 95 -7.37 -1.04 -7.34
N GLU A 96 -7.45 0.27 -7.24
CA GLU A 96 -7.19 1.21 -8.35
C GLU A 96 -5.78 1.04 -8.92
N PHE A 97 -4.81 0.74 -8.07
CA PHE A 97 -3.43 0.46 -8.47
C PHE A 97 -3.17 -1.02 -8.79
N ALA A 98 -4.19 -1.86 -8.72
CA ALA A 98 -4.10 -3.30 -8.94
C ALA A 98 -3.07 -3.98 -8.02
N ALA A 99 -2.95 -3.51 -6.78
CA ALA A 99 -2.09 -4.14 -5.78
C ALA A 99 -2.59 -5.54 -5.45
N SER A 100 -1.67 -6.50 -5.35
CA SER A 100 -2.02 -7.89 -5.03
C SER A 100 -1.95 -8.21 -3.54
N GLU A 101 -1.21 -7.40 -2.79
CA GLU A 101 -0.93 -7.66 -1.38
C GLU A 101 -1.24 -6.42 -0.53
N LEU A 102 -1.56 -6.67 0.74
CA LEU A 102 -1.80 -5.63 1.73
C LEU A 102 -0.92 -5.90 2.96
N LEU A 103 -0.07 -4.93 3.31
CA LEU A 103 0.78 -5.05 4.48
C LEU A 103 0.05 -4.59 5.74
N VAL A 104 -0.09 -5.50 6.69
CA VAL A 104 -0.83 -5.28 7.94
C VAL A 104 0.07 -5.56 9.14
N ALA A 105 0.06 -4.66 10.12
CA ALA A 105 0.78 -4.83 11.38
C ALA A 105 -0.19 -5.04 12.54
N GLY A 106 0.06 -6.06 13.34
CA GLY A 106 -0.71 -6.34 14.55
C GLY A 106 -0.18 -5.52 15.72
N ASN A 107 -0.95 -4.54 16.19
CA ASN A 107 -0.59 -3.64 17.29
C ASN A 107 -1.67 -3.61 18.38
N ASP A 108 -2.32 -4.75 18.62
CA ASP A 108 -3.32 -4.92 19.67
C ASP A 108 -2.85 -6.01 20.64
N PRO A 109 -2.71 -5.71 21.93
CA PRO A 109 -2.32 -6.72 22.92
C PRO A 109 -3.42 -7.77 23.20
N ASP A 110 -4.67 -7.49 22.81
CA ASP A 110 -5.76 -8.47 22.87
C ASP A 110 -5.71 -9.33 21.61
N GLU A 111 -5.17 -10.53 21.74
CA GLU A 111 -4.97 -11.46 20.65
C GLU A 111 -6.29 -11.87 19.97
N ALA A 112 -7.36 -12.09 20.76
CA ALA A 112 -8.65 -12.48 20.22
C ALA A 112 -9.26 -11.37 19.36
N ARG A 113 -9.25 -10.13 19.85
CA ARG A 113 -9.75 -8.96 19.11
C ARG A 113 -8.91 -8.71 17.86
N MET A 114 -7.59 -8.83 17.94
CA MET A 114 -6.71 -8.68 16.79
C MET A 114 -7.00 -9.73 15.72
N THR A 115 -7.21 -10.97 16.13
CA THR A 115 -7.55 -12.08 15.21
C THR A 115 -8.88 -11.82 14.52
N ASP A 116 -9.90 -11.41 15.26
CA ASP A 116 -11.22 -11.09 14.71
C ASP A 116 -11.14 -9.92 13.72
N ASN A 117 -10.41 -8.87 14.06
CA ASN A 117 -10.21 -7.73 13.18
C ASN A 117 -9.42 -8.10 11.92
N PHE A 118 -8.41 -8.94 12.05
CA PHE A 118 -7.66 -9.41 10.88
C PHE A 118 -8.54 -10.23 9.95
N ALA A 119 -9.35 -11.13 10.49
CA ALA A 119 -10.30 -11.90 9.70
C ALA A 119 -11.31 -10.99 8.96
N ALA A 120 -11.86 -10.00 9.67
CA ALA A 120 -12.77 -9.03 9.08
C ALA A 120 -12.10 -8.19 7.98
N LEU A 121 -10.84 -7.82 8.18
CA LEU A 121 -10.06 -7.11 7.15
C LEU A 121 -9.83 -7.97 5.91
N CYS A 122 -9.52 -9.24 6.09
CA CYS A 122 -9.36 -10.18 4.97
C CYS A 122 -10.66 -10.30 4.17
N ASP A 123 -11.80 -10.41 4.85
CA ASP A 123 -13.10 -10.49 4.19
C ASP A 123 -13.43 -9.21 3.42
N LEU A 124 -13.14 -8.06 4.01
CA LEU A 124 -13.35 -6.77 3.34
C LEU A 124 -12.41 -6.62 2.13
N ALA A 125 -11.14 -6.94 2.30
CA ALA A 125 -10.15 -6.85 1.22
C ALA A 125 -10.51 -7.74 0.02
N ALA A 126 -11.07 -8.92 0.27
CA ALA A 126 -11.51 -9.83 -0.78
C ALA A 126 -12.57 -9.21 -1.71
N GLN A 127 -13.34 -8.25 -1.24
CA GLN A 127 -14.35 -7.53 -2.05
C GLN A 127 -13.72 -6.59 -3.07
N TYR A 128 -12.46 -6.24 -2.89
CA TYR A 128 -11.71 -5.35 -3.79
C TYR A 128 -10.79 -6.11 -4.76
N GLY A 129 -10.75 -7.43 -4.68
CA GLY A 129 -9.86 -8.26 -5.47
C GLY A 129 -8.55 -8.58 -4.74
#